data_74ad43cfbfa843e20affc24519b0f329
#
_entry.id   74ad43cfbfa843e20affc24519b0f329
#
_cell.length_a   1.000
_cell.length_b   1.000
_cell.length_c   1.000
_cell.angle_alpha   90.00
_cell.angle_beta   90.00
_cell.angle_gamma   90.00
#
_symmetry.space_group_name_H-M   'P 1'
#
loop_
_entity.id
_entity.type
_entity.pdbx_description
1 polymer ?
#
loop_
_entity_poly.entity_id
_entity_poly.type
_entity_poly.pdbx_seq_one_letter_code
_entity_poly.pdbx_strand_id
1 'polypeptide(L)'
;LGVESDNLPGFVVITSVSKGTTCGQIFYDFYWGSGFLPSRYQGVKFRGGGSPVLYVENPDGMTAALKRGLLDDIGKINRLKYQRVQDPEIETRIAQYEMAYRMQTGVPELTDLSEEPQHVLDLYGPQVKEQGTFAYNCLMARRLIERGTRYVQVMHAGWDQHNSIS
;
A
#
# COMPACT_ATOMS: atom_id res chain seq x y z
N LEU A 1 6.97 7.04 15.02
CA LEU A 1 7.05 6.62 13.60
C LEU A 1 7.80 5.30 13.53
N GLY A 2 7.29 4.33 12.84
CA GLY A 2 7.88 3.01 12.72
C GLY A 2 6.87 2.04 12.09
N VAL A 3 7.30 0.81 11.92
CA VAL A 3 6.49 -0.29 11.39
C VAL A 3 6.72 -1.52 12.26
N GLU A 4 5.69 -2.28 12.53
CA GLU A 4 5.76 -3.55 13.24
C GLU A 4 5.75 -4.73 12.27
N SER A 5 5.39 -4.48 11.01
CA SER A 5 5.40 -5.46 9.94
C SER A 5 6.76 -5.53 9.25
N ASP A 6 7.21 -6.75 8.94
CA ASP A 6 8.43 -6.97 8.16
C ASP A 6 8.20 -6.87 6.65
N ASN A 7 6.95 -7.07 6.17
CA ASN A 7 6.61 -7.21 4.76
C ASN A 7 5.51 -6.25 4.26
N LEU A 8 5.05 -5.31 5.11
CA LEU A 8 4.09 -4.28 4.75
C LEU A 8 4.58 -2.89 5.19
N PRO A 9 4.21 -1.83 4.46
CA PRO A 9 4.58 -0.45 4.81
C PRO A 9 3.95 0.00 6.13
N GLY A 10 4.63 0.92 6.83
CA GLY A 10 4.10 1.50 8.07
C GLY A 10 2.97 2.50 7.87
N PHE A 11 2.88 3.12 6.69
CA PHE A 11 1.80 4.01 6.27
C PHE A 11 1.25 3.57 4.91
N VAL A 12 -0.03 3.21 4.87
CA VAL A 12 -0.74 2.77 3.65
C VAL A 12 -1.93 3.69 3.39
N VAL A 13 -2.12 4.05 2.14
CA VAL A 13 -3.28 4.81 1.67
C VAL A 13 -4.07 3.94 0.70
N ILE A 14 -5.37 3.79 0.93
CA ILE A 14 -6.27 3.05 0.06
C ILE A 14 -7.31 4.02 -0.49
N THR A 15 -7.48 4.03 -1.81
CA THR A 15 -8.50 4.85 -2.46
C THR A 15 -9.63 3.96 -2.98
N SER A 16 -10.87 4.23 -2.58
CA SER A 16 -12.02 3.52 -3.13
C SER A 16 -12.42 4.08 -4.49
N VAL A 17 -12.91 3.18 -5.34
CA VAL A 17 -13.54 3.56 -6.62
C VAL A 17 -15.00 3.89 -6.33
N SER A 18 -15.38 5.14 -6.51
CA SER A 18 -16.76 5.54 -6.38
C SER A 18 -17.56 5.14 -7.62
N LYS A 19 -18.69 4.47 -7.42
CA LYS A 19 -19.68 4.18 -8.48
C LYS A 19 -20.71 5.30 -8.62
N GLY A 20 -20.44 6.50 -8.17
CA GLY A 20 -21.38 7.63 -8.20
C GLY A 20 -20.80 8.90 -8.79
N THR A 21 -21.62 9.94 -8.87
CA THR A 21 -21.15 11.30 -9.15
C THR A 21 -20.24 11.75 -8.03
N THR A 22 -18.95 11.63 -8.26
CA THR A 22 -17.98 12.31 -7.39
C THR A 22 -18.06 13.77 -7.72
N CYS A 23 -18.17 14.65 -6.74
CA CYS A 23 -18.11 16.11 -6.94
C CYS A 23 -16.74 16.56 -7.50
N GLY A 24 -16.13 15.77 -8.38
CA GLY A 24 -14.81 16.04 -8.95
C GLY A 24 -13.66 15.86 -7.96
N GLN A 25 -13.87 15.21 -6.82
CA GLN A 25 -12.81 14.96 -5.86
C GLN A 25 -11.72 14.08 -6.47
N ILE A 26 -10.55 14.65 -6.64
CA ILE A 26 -9.35 13.97 -7.11
C ILE A 26 -8.39 13.86 -5.93
N PHE A 27 -7.93 12.65 -5.67
CA PHE A 27 -6.93 12.40 -4.65
C PHE A 27 -5.53 12.45 -5.28
N TYR A 28 -4.78 13.49 -4.94
CA TYR A 28 -3.42 13.68 -5.43
C TYR A 28 -2.40 13.06 -4.47
N ASP A 29 -1.27 12.61 -5.01
CA ASP A 29 -0.22 11.94 -4.25
C ASP A 29 0.39 12.81 -3.15
N PHE A 30 0.29 14.14 -3.24
CA PHE A 30 0.77 15.02 -2.18
C PHE A 30 -0.05 14.93 -0.87
N TYR A 31 -1.28 14.40 -0.89
CA TYR A 31 -2.08 14.23 0.34
C TYR A 31 -1.48 13.22 1.33
N TRP A 32 -0.63 12.31 0.84
CA TRP A 32 0.07 11.34 1.68
C TRP A 32 1.58 11.43 1.57
N GLY A 33 2.07 12.58 1.13
CA GLY A 33 3.48 12.90 1.14
C GLY A 33 4.03 12.99 2.55
N SER A 34 5.35 12.82 2.69
CA SER A 34 6.04 12.88 3.99
C SER A 34 6.11 14.29 4.59
N GLY A 35 5.77 15.33 3.81
CA GLY A 35 5.89 16.72 4.24
C GLY A 35 7.37 17.08 4.55
N PHE A 36 7.61 17.53 5.78
CA PHE A 36 8.96 17.85 6.27
C PHE A 36 9.72 16.63 6.83
N LEU A 37 9.06 15.48 6.92
CA LEU A 37 9.70 14.24 7.36
C LEU A 37 10.49 13.60 6.20
N PRO A 38 11.50 12.77 6.50
CA PRO A 38 12.18 11.99 5.48
C PRO A 38 11.20 11.17 4.62
N SER A 39 11.49 11.02 3.33
CA SER A 39 10.61 10.37 2.34
C SER A 39 10.27 8.90 2.67
N ARG A 40 11.05 8.24 3.53
CA ARG A 40 10.74 6.90 4.06
C ARG A 40 9.43 6.83 4.86
N TYR A 41 8.89 7.96 5.29
CA TYR A 41 7.62 8.05 6.01
C TYR A 41 6.44 8.41 5.11
N GLN A 42 6.67 8.53 3.82
CA GLN A 42 5.61 8.76 2.84
C GLN A 42 4.65 7.58 2.79
N GLY A 43 3.35 7.88 2.60
CA GLY A 43 2.33 6.86 2.43
C GLY A 43 2.50 6.08 1.13
N VAL A 44 2.32 4.77 1.21
CA VAL A 44 2.32 3.88 0.05
C VAL A 44 0.88 3.68 -0.40
N LYS A 45 0.57 4.08 -1.63
CA LYS A 45 -0.77 3.94 -2.18
C LYS A 45 -1.05 2.51 -2.61
N PHE A 46 -2.08 1.92 -2.01
CA PHE A 46 -2.69 0.68 -2.46
C PHE A 46 -3.90 0.99 -3.34
N ARG A 47 -3.99 0.30 -4.45
CA ARG A 47 -5.11 0.46 -5.38
C ARG A 47 -6.32 -0.29 -4.86
N GLY A 48 -7.49 0.31 -4.97
CA GLY A 48 -8.73 -0.32 -4.54
C GLY A 48 -9.19 -1.48 -5.43
N GLY A 49 -8.61 -1.67 -6.62
CA GLY A 49 -8.99 -2.75 -7.54
C GLY A 49 -7.81 -3.28 -8.36
N GLY A 50 -7.89 -4.54 -8.77
CA GLY A 50 -6.80 -5.25 -9.42
C GLY A 50 -5.67 -5.58 -8.44
N SER A 51 -4.41 -5.63 -8.91
CA SER A 51 -3.27 -5.78 -8.00
C SER A 51 -3.16 -4.54 -7.08
N PRO A 52 -3.19 -4.69 -5.76
CA PRO A 52 -3.16 -3.57 -4.81
C PRO A 52 -1.93 -2.68 -4.97
N VAL A 53 -0.80 -3.26 -5.33
CA VAL A 53 0.45 -2.56 -5.56
C VAL A 53 0.95 -2.89 -6.96
N LEU A 54 1.28 -1.83 -7.73
CA LEU A 54 1.84 -2.02 -9.07
C LEU A 54 3.23 -2.64 -9.00
N TYR A 55 3.52 -3.51 -9.95
CA TYR A 55 4.85 -4.12 -10.12
C TYR A 55 5.36 -4.93 -8.92
N VAL A 56 4.44 -5.38 -8.04
CA VAL A 56 4.80 -6.30 -6.95
C VAL A 56 5.20 -7.66 -7.52
N GLU A 57 4.47 -8.15 -8.51
CA GLU A 57 4.80 -9.41 -9.18
C GLU A 57 6.07 -9.31 -10.03
N ASN A 58 6.73 -10.44 -10.17
CA ASN A 58 7.91 -10.50 -11.06
C ASN A 58 7.47 -10.50 -12.53
N PRO A 59 8.16 -9.76 -13.40
CA PRO A 59 7.96 -9.90 -14.83
C PRO A 59 8.26 -11.33 -15.31
N ASP A 60 7.71 -11.70 -16.46
CA ASP A 60 7.97 -13.00 -17.08
C ASP A 60 9.49 -13.24 -17.25
N GLY A 61 9.93 -14.43 -16.86
CA GLY A 61 11.32 -14.83 -16.90
C GLY A 61 12.19 -14.36 -15.71
N MET A 62 11.66 -13.55 -14.79
CA MET A 62 12.39 -13.13 -13.60
C MET A 62 12.06 -14.04 -12.40
N THR A 63 13.01 -14.85 -11.99
CA THR A 63 12.86 -15.65 -10.76
C THR A 63 13.08 -14.80 -9.50
N ALA A 64 12.55 -15.26 -8.35
CA ALA A 64 12.78 -14.60 -7.06
C ALA A 64 14.28 -14.49 -6.72
N ALA A 65 15.07 -15.52 -7.03
CA ALA A 65 16.52 -15.53 -6.81
C ALA A 65 17.24 -14.48 -7.66
N LEU A 66 16.85 -14.36 -8.95
CA LEU A 66 17.42 -13.36 -9.85
C LEU A 66 17.07 -11.95 -9.38
N LYS A 67 15.81 -11.72 -8.99
CA LYS A 67 15.37 -10.42 -8.44
C LYS A 67 16.12 -10.09 -7.15
N ARG A 68 16.30 -11.05 -6.24
CA ARG A 68 17.08 -10.84 -5.02
C ARG A 68 18.52 -10.42 -5.34
N GLY A 69 19.20 -11.14 -6.23
CA GLY A 69 20.55 -10.80 -6.65
C GLY A 69 20.66 -9.39 -7.24
N LEU A 70 19.71 -9.00 -8.10
CA LEU A 70 19.64 -7.66 -8.67
C LEU A 70 19.49 -6.58 -7.59
N LEU A 71 18.61 -6.79 -6.61
CA LEU A 71 18.41 -5.84 -5.50
C LEU A 71 19.65 -5.74 -4.61
N ASP A 72 20.35 -6.85 -4.35
CA ASP A 72 21.60 -6.86 -3.61
C ASP A 72 22.68 -6.03 -4.31
N ASP A 73 22.78 -6.14 -5.63
CA ASP A 73 23.77 -5.39 -6.43
C ASP A 73 23.41 -3.90 -6.50
N ILE A 74 22.12 -3.56 -6.70
CA ILE A 74 21.65 -2.17 -6.60
C ILE A 74 21.95 -1.60 -5.21
N GLY A 75 21.71 -2.38 -4.16
CA GLY A 75 22.02 -2.00 -2.80
C GLY A 75 23.51 -1.73 -2.57
N LYS A 76 24.39 -2.53 -3.14
CA LYS A 76 25.87 -2.31 -3.08
C LYS A 76 26.26 -1.00 -3.79
N ILE A 77 25.76 -0.77 -5.00
CA ILE A 77 26.02 0.46 -5.77
C ILE A 77 25.53 1.69 -5.01
N ASN A 78 24.33 1.64 -4.46
CA ASN A 78 23.77 2.75 -3.69
C ASN A 78 24.57 3.02 -2.42
N ARG A 79 25.05 1.99 -1.71
CA ARG A 79 25.94 2.15 -0.54
C ARG A 79 27.27 2.80 -0.91
N LEU A 80 27.89 2.44 -2.04
CA LEU A 80 29.09 3.11 -2.54
C LEU A 80 28.84 4.58 -2.86
N LYS A 81 27.68 4.89 -3.43
CA LYS A 81 27.27 6.28 -3.69
C LYS A 81 27.07 7.05 -2.37
N TYR A 82 26.40 6.43 -1.38
CA TYR A 82 26.17 7.03 -0.08
C TYR A 82 27.48 7.39 0.63
N GLN A 83 28.49 6.52 0.57
CA GLN A 83 29.81 6.80 1.16
C GLN A 83 30.48 8.06 0.59
N ARG A 84 30.17 8.43 -0.66
CA ARG A 84 30.73 9.61 -1.33
C ARG A 84 29.90 10.88 -1.08
N VAL A 85 28.58 10.76 -1.13
CA VAL A 85 27.66 11.91 -1.17
C VAL A 85 27.02 12.16 0.19
N GLN A 86 26.87 11.12 1.03
CA GLN A 86 26.22 11.15 2.36
C GLN A 86 24.78 11.71 2.31
N ASP A 87 24.07 11.50 1.20
CA ASP A 87 22.68 11.90 1.06
C ASP A 87 21.74 10.86 1.69
N PRO A 88 20.96 11.21 2.73
CA PRO A 88 20.05 10.29 3.41
C PRO A 88 18.98 9.67 2.49
N GLU A 89 18.64 10.31 1.38
CA GLU A 89 17.66 9.77 0.42
C GLU A 89 18.16 8.50 -0.27
N ILE A 90 19.47 8.26 -0.31
CA ILE A 90 20.03 7.02 -0.84
C ILE A 90 19.66 5.83 0.05
N GLU A 91 19.77 5.99 1.39
CA GLU A 91 19.34 4.96 2.34
C GLU A 91 17.84 4.71 2.26
N THR A 92 17.04 5.76 2.11
CA THR A 92 15.60 5.67 1.91
C THR A 92 15.25 4.86 0.67
N ARG A 93 15.95 5.06 -0.46
CA ARG A 93 15.73 4.27 -1.68
C ARG A 93 16.07 2.80 -1.49
N ILE A 94 17.17 2.48 -0.79
CA ILE A 94 17.52 1.10 -0.47
C ILE A 94 16.37 0.44 0.32
N ALA A 95 15.88 1.12 1.37
CA ALA A 95 14.79 0.62 2.19
C ALA A 95 13.48 0.46 1.39
N GLN A 96 13.19 1.35 0.45
CA GLN A 96 12.02 1.26 -0.44
C GLN A 96 12.09 0.04 -1.36
N TYR A 97 13.23 -0.26 -1.96
CA TYR A 97 13.42 -1.44 -2.79
C TYR A 97 13.27 -2.75 -1.97
N GLU A 98 13.83 -2.78 -0.76
CA GLU A 98 13.67 -3.92 0.13
C GLU A 98 12.20 -4.12 0.54
N MET A 99 11.49 -3.04 0.87
CA MET A 99 10.07 -3.11 1.19
C MET A 99 9.25 -3.60 -0.01
N ALA A 100 9.48 -3.07 -1.21
CA ALA A 100 8.79 -3.51 -2.42
C ALA A 100 9.01 -5.01 -2.69
N TYR A 101 10.20 -5.54 -2.42
CA TYR A 101 10.47 -6.96 -2.54
C TYR A 101 9.70 -7.80 -1.51
N ARG A 102 9.69 -7.38 -0.24
CA ARG A 102 8.97 -8.08 0.84
C ARG A 102 7.46 -8.07 0.62
N MET A 103 6.93 -6.99 0.04
CA MET A 103 5.50 -6.88 -0.29
C MET A 103 5.02 -7.95 -1.29
N GLN A 104 5.93 -8.61 -2.04
CA GLN A 104 5.57 -9.71 -2.93
C GLN A 104 4.90 -10.88 -2.20
N THR A 105 5.25 -11.10 -0.94
CA THR A 105 4.60 -12.10 -0.09
C THR A 105 3.46 -11.48 0.71
N GLY A 106 3.68 -10.33 1.33
CA GLY A 106 2.70 -9.72 2.24
C GLY A 106 1.42 -9.25 1.58
N VAL A 107 1.48 -8.78 0.32
CA VAL A 107 0.29 -8.28 -0.38
C VAL A 107 -0.67 -9.41 -0.80
N PRO A 108 -0.23 -10.53 -1.39
CA PRO A 108 -1.12 -11.66 -1.66
C PRO A 108 -1.80 -12.20 -0.40
N GLU A 109 -1.05 -12.39 0.69
CA GLU A 109 -1.60 -12.84 1.98
C GLU A 109 -2.62 -11.85 2.57
N LEU A 110 -2.38 -10.55 2.40
CA LEU A 110 -3.30 -9.50 2.82
C LEU A 110 -4.65 -9.59 2.08
N THR A 111 -4.62 -9.85 0.77
CA THR A 111 -5.80 -9.81 -0.11
C THR A 111 -6.56 -11.13 -0.17
N ASP A 112 -5.98 -12.22 0.31
CA ASP A 112 -6.67 -13.49 0.40
C ASP A 112 -7.70 -13.45 1.54
N LEU A 113 -8.98 -13.54 1.17
CA LEU A 113 -10.12 -13.53 2.09
C LEU A 113 -10.67 -14.95 2.39
N SER A 114 -9.99 -16.01 1.94
CA SER A 114 -10.46 -17.39 2.08
C SER A 114 -10.65 -17.81 3.54
N GLU A 115 -9.78 -17.31 4.41
CA GLU A 115 -9.77 -17.58 5.85
C GLU A 115 -10.67 -16.62 6.65
N GLU A 116 -11.28 -15.61 6.00
CA GLU A 116 -12.05 -14.59 6.72
C GLU A 116 -13.42 -15.17 7.12
N PRO A 117 -13.79 -15.21 8.42
CA PRO A 117 -15.07 -15.79 8.86
C PRO A 117 -16.26 -15.01 8.28
N GLN A 118 -17.32 -15.74 7.88
CA GLN A 118 -18.49 -15.12 7.24
C GLN A 118 -19.13 -14.03 8.12
N HIS A 119 -19.25 -14.24 9.43
CA HIS A 119 -19.83 -13.25 10.33
C HIS A 119 -19.02 -11.93 10.37
N VAL A 120 -17.71 -11.99 10.11
CA VAL A 120 -16.86 -10.81 9.99
C VAL A 120 -17.12 -10.11 8.68
N LEU A 121 -17.22 -10.85 7.57
CA LEU A 121 -17.57 -10.29 6.27
C LEU A 121 -18.92 -9.58 6.29
N ASP A 122 -19.90 -10.15 7.00
CA ASP A 122 -21.25 -9.60 7.14
C ASP A 122 -21.27 -8.23 7.83
N LEU A 123 -20.30 -7.94 8.74
CA LEU A 123 -20.17 -6.64 9.40
C LEU A 123 -19.82 -5.51 8.44
N TYR A 124 -19.14 -5.81 7.33
CA TYR A 124 -18.75 -4.82 6.31
C TYR A 124 -19.80 -4.66 5.20
N GLY A 125 -20.82 -5.52 5.20
CA GLY A 125 -21.91 -5.46 4.23
C GLY A 125 -21.66 -6.24 2.93
N PRO A 126 -22.65 -6.26 2.02
CA PRO A 126 -22.68 -7.18 0.88
C PRO A 126 -21.56 -6.94 -0.15
N GLN A 127 -21.01 -5.73 -0.19
CA GLN A 127 -19.98 -5.37 -1.16
C GLN A 127 -18.54 -5.65 -0.68
N VAL A 128 -18.37 -6.27 0.49
CA VAL A 128 -17.06 -6.49 1.12
C VAL A 128 -16.09 -7.32 0.26
N LYS A 129 -16.60 -8.22 -0.57
CA LYS A 129 -15.79 -9.04 -1.50
C LYS A 129 -15.52 -8.36 -2.83
N GLU A 130 -16.17 -7.23 -3.09
CA GLU A 130 -16.00 -6.48 -4.33
C GLU A 130 -14.84 -5.50 -4.19
N GLN A 131 -13.74 -5.80 -4.86
CA GLN A 131 -12.53 -4.96 -4.82
C GLN A 131 -12.83 -3.52 -5.24
N GLY A 132 -12.22 -2.56 -4.54
CA GLY A 132 -12.37 -1.13 -4.82
C GLY A 132 -13.56 -0.48 -4.12
N THR A 133 -14.48 -1.23 -3.55
CA THR A 133 -15.57 -0.67 -2.76
C THR A 133 -15.05 -0.13 -1.43
N PHE A 134 -15.80 0.77 -0.82
CA PHE A 134 -15.45 1.28 0.51
C PHE A 134 -15.44 0.18 1.56
N ALA A 135 -16.40 -0.75 1.50
CA ALA A 135 -16.49 -1.91 2.39
C ALA A 135 -15.25 -2.80 2.31
N TYR A 136 -14.82 -3.15 1.08
CA TYR A 136 -13.58 -3.90 0.85
C TYR A 136 -12.36 -3.18 1.43
N ASN A 137 -12.26 -1.87 1.18
CA ASN A 137 -11.12 -1.08 1.65
C ASN A 137 -11.08 -0.95 3.18
N CYS A 138 -12.22 -0.88 3.84
CA CYS A 138 -12.31 -0.92 5.31
C CYS A 138 -11.83 -2.27 5.87
N LEU A 139 -12.22 -3.39 5.23
CA LEU A 139 -11.71 -4.72 5.60
C LEU A 139 -10.20 -4.78 5.40
N MET A 140 -9.68 -4.30 4.27
CA MET A 140 -8.22 -4.26 4.01
C MET A 140 -7.49 -3.39 5.04
N ALA A 141 -8.06 -2.26 5.43
CA ALA A 141 -7.48 -1.39 6.45
C ALA A 141 -7.34 -2.12 7.80
N ARG A 142 -8.36 -2.86 8.24
CA ARG A 142 -8.27 -3.70 9.44
C ARG A 142 -7.16 -4.74 9.31
N ARG A 143 -7.14 -5.50 8.20
CA ARG A 143 -6.15 -6.55 7.95
C ARG A 143 -4.72 -6.02 7.90
N LEU A 144 -4.52 -4.79 7.39
CA LEU A 144 -3.23 -4.09 7.42
C LEU A 144 -2.78 -3.78 8.84
N ILE A 145 -3.69 -3.24 9.68
CA ILE A 145 -3.38 -2.92 11.09
C ILE A 145 -3.05 -4.20 11.87
N GLU A 146 -3.83 -5.26 11.70
CA GLU A 146 -3.59 -6.57 12.33
C GLU A 146 -2.23 -7.18 11.95
N ARG A 147 -1.67 -6.80 10.78
CA ARG A 147 -0.36 -7.22 10.29
C ARG A 147 0.77 -6.23 10.56
N GLY A 148 0.52 -5.21 11.42
CA GLY A 148 1.56 -4.29 11.90
C GLY A 148 1.76 -3.02 11.08
N THR A 149 0.90 -2.71 10.10
CA THR A 149 0.85 -1.37 9.51
C THR A 149 0.35 -0.39 10.56
N ARG A 150 1.11 0.69 10.81
CA ARG A 150 0.81 1.62 11.92
C ARG A 150 -0.25 2.67 11.58
N TYR A 151 -0.34 3.05 10.33
CA TYR A 151 -1.28 4.06 9.88
C TYR A 151 -1.89 3.67 8.54
N VAL A 152 -3.22 3.66 8.49
CA VAL A 152 -3.96 3.39 7.26
C VAL A 152 -4.96 4.51 7.02
N GLN A 153 -4.89 5.12 5.85
CA GLN A 153 -5.81 6.16 5.41
C GLN A 153 -6.69 5.61 4.30
N VAL A 154 -7.99 5.50 4.56
CA VAL A 154 -8.98 5.12 3.55
C VAL A 154 -9.62 6.39 2.99
N MET A 155 -9.43 6.63 1.71
CA MET A 155 -9.99 7.76 0.99
C MET A 155 -11.16 7.31 0.12
N HIS A 156 -12.29 7.94 0.30
CA HIS A 156 -13.50 7.68 -0.48
C HIS A 156 -14.02 8.99 -1.06
N ALA A 157 -14.15 9.04 -2.39
CA ALA A 157 -14.83 10.14 -3.06
C ALA A 157 -16.35 9.93 -2.95
N GLY A 158 -17.10 11.00 -2.69
CA GLY A 158 -18.56 10.92 -2.62
C GLY A 158 -19.16 11.05 -1.21
N TRP A 159 -18.36 11.38 -0.19
CA TRP A 159 -18.88 11.79 1.10
C TRP A 159 -19.62 13.13 1.06
N ASP A 160 -19.30 13.96 0.06
CA ASP A 160 -19.95 15.24 -0.19
C ASP A 160 -21.27 15.02 -0.94
N GLN A 161 -22.31 14.70 -0.19
CA GLN A 161 -23.64 14.41 -0.73
C GLN A 161 -24.57 15.62 -0.51
N HIS A 162 -24.66 16.49 -1.53
CA HIS A 162 -25.53 17.67 -1.47
C HIS A 162 -27.01 17.36 -1.69
N ASN A 163 -27.39 16.24 -2.31
CA ASN A 163 -28.74 16.03 -2.84
C ASN A 163 -29.56 14.90 -2.22
N SER A 164 -29.00 13.96 -1.54
CA SER A 164 -29.68 12.97 -0.70
C SER A 164 -28.70 12.02 -0.02
N ILE A 165 -28.88 11.81 1.24
CA ILE A 165 -28.20 10.75 2.00
C ILE A 165 -29.14 9.54 1.90
N SER A 166 -28.81 8.57 1.04
CA SER A 166 -29.52 7.29 0.94
C SER A 166 -28.72 6.21 1.63
#